data_262770db6552110ba04189b78abe57b0
#
_entry.id   262770db6552110ba04189b78abe57b0
#
_cell.length_a   1.000
_cell.length_b   1.000
_cell.length_c   1.000
_cell.angle_alpha   90.00
_cell.angle_beta   90.00
_cell.angle_gamma   90.00
#
_symmetry.space_group_name_H-M   'P 1'
#
loop_
_entity.id
_entity.type
_entity.pdbx_description
1 polymer ?
#
loop_
_entity_poly.entity_id
_entity_poly.type
_entity_poly.pdbx_seq_one_letter_code
_entity_poly.pdbx_strand_id
1 'polypeptide(L)'
;KLCEEAIKLDASMSLAYSLLAKICEWELLQFTTEDSKKTLKDMLSYAKKAEELDSKNPIAAYGIARHYFFSGKFEQAKFYSERAIQLNPSYPDAQNILGQSLVHSGNFIESEKHFLKAIELNPLDPNAILYKDGLYFAQMGLGNYETAYLLIEECISQFSKAGFYKGFRAAVLGYLDRDTEAKNALNEYLSLRPNLKTKEDYKRILEKYSLKKNIK
;
A
#
# COMPACT_ATOMS: atom_id res chain seq x y z
N LYS A 1 13.44 -9.97 16.47
CA LYS A 1 14.43 -10.21 17.55
C LYS A 1 14.37 -9.14 18.64
N LEU A 2 14.71 -7.85 18.38
CA LEU A 2 14.67 -6.80 19.43
C LEU A 2 13.28 -6.63 20.06
N CYS A 3 12.20 -6.61 19.26
CA CYS A 3 10.84 -6.51 19.78
C CYS A 3 10.46 -7.72 20.65
N GLU A 4 10.88 -8.92 20.29
CA GLU A 4 10.64 -10.13 21.07
C GLU A 4 11.43 -10.14 22.38
N GLU A 5 12.65 -9.62 22.39
CA GLU A 5 13.43 -9.42 23.59
C GLU A 5 12.79 -8.37 24.52
N ALA A 6 12.30 -7.25 23.95
CA ALA A 6 11.58 -6.23 24.70
C ALA A 6 10.31 -6.81 25.36
N ILE A 7 9.53 -7.62 24.63
CA ILE A 7 8.33 -8.29 25.18
C ILE A 7 8.68 -9.30 26.28
N LYS A 8 9.82 -9.98 26.23
CA LYS A 8 10.29 -10.86 27.30
C LYS A 8 10.64 -10.09 28.57
N LEU A 9 11.15 -8.88 28.43
CA LEU A 9 11.48 -8.00 29.57
C LEU A 9 10.23 -7.32 30.14
N ASP A 10 9.33 -6.88 29.26
CA ASP A 10 8.05 -6.26 29.61
C ASP A 10 6.96 -6.67 28.62
N ALA A 11 6.12 -7.62 29.03
CA ALA A 11 5.00 -8.12 28.21
C ALA A 11 3.86 -7.08 28.03
N SER A 12 3.89 -5.96 28.73
CA SER A 12 2.90 -4.86 28.60
C SER A 12 3.32 -3.78 27.60
N MET A 13 4.46 -3.93 26.93
CA MET A 13 5.00 -2.95 25.98
C MET A 13 4.22 -2.93 24.67
N SER A 14 3.14 -2.14 24.60
CA SER A 14 2.28 -1.97 23.42
C SER A 14 3.08 -1.64 22.15
N LEU A 15 4.09 -0.76 22.26
CA LEU A 15 4.93 -0.37 21.13
C LEU A 15 5.66 -1.56 20.48
N ALA A 16 6.17 -2.51 21.28
CA ALA A 16 6.88 -3.66 20.75
C ALA A 16 5.97 -4.56 19.89
N TYR A 17 4.72 -4.77 20.31
CA TYR A 17 3.72 -5.48 19.49
C TYR A 17 3.34 -4.71 18.24
N SER A 18 3.20 -3.39 18.31
CA SER A 18 2.93 -2.56 17.12
C SER A 18 4.05 -2.66 16.08
N LEU A 19 5.31 -2.68 16.54
CA LEU A 19 6.46 -2.84 15.65
C LEU A 19 6.52 -4.24 15.03
N LEU A 20 6.13 -5.30 15.76
CA LEU A 20 5.99 -6.64 15.16
C LEU A 20 4.94 -6.66 14.06
N ALA A 21 3.81 -5.97 14.24
CA ALA A 21 2.80 -5.82 13.18
C ALA A 21 3.36 -5.07 11.97
N LYS A 22 4.17 -4.03 12.16
CA LYS A 22 4.87 -3.33 11.06
C LYS A 22 5.92 -4.21 10.36
N ILE A 23 6.61 -5.08 11.07
CA ILE A 23 7.52 -6.05 10.46
C ILE A 23 6.75 -7.00 9.54
N CYS A 24 5.61 -7.54 10.00
CA CYS A 24 4.74 -8.37 9.15
C CYS A 24 4.27 -7.62 7.89
N GLU A 25 3.95 -6.33 8.01
CA GLU A 25 3.62 -5.48 6.84
C GLU A 25 4.77 -5.45 5.84
N TRP A 26 6.00 -5.17 6.30
CA TRP A 26 7.17 -5.12 5.43
C TRP A 26 7.46 -6.46 4.76
N GLU A 27 7.32 -7.57 5.48
CA GLU A 27 7.46 -8.91 4.90
C GLU A 27 6.46 -9.17 3.77
N LEU A 28 5.20 -8.71 3.94
CA LEU A 28 4.16 -8.82 2.91
C LEU A 28 4.46 -7.93 1.71
N LEU A 29 4.89 -6.67 1.93
CA LEU A 29 5.21 -5.72 0.86
C LEU A 29 6.43 -6.12 0.05
N GLN A 30 7.44 -6.67 0.70
CA GLN A 30 8.68 -7.13 0.04
C GLN A 30 8.59 -8.55 -0.53
N PHE A 31 7.46 -9.23 -0.33
CA PHE A 31 7.28 -10.64 -0.72
C PHE A 31 8.35 -11.57 -0.15
N THR A 32 8.84 -11.27 1.06
CA THR A 32 9.88 -12.05 1.75
C THR A 32 9.32 -13.14 2.65
N THR A 33 8.03 -13.12 2.94
CA THR A 33 7.37 -14.15 3.74
C THR A 33 7.12 -15.43 2.95
N GLU A 34 7.37 -16.59 3.59
CA GLU A 34 7.08 -17.91 3.02
C GLU A 34 5.58 -18.26 3.09
N ASP A 35 4.85 -17.72 4.09
CA ASP A 35 3.40 -17.92 4.30
C ASP A 35 2.68 -16.59 4.55
N SER A 36 2.22 -15.97 3.47
CA SER A 36 1.52 -14.69 3.54
C SER A 36 0.22 -14.75 4.38
N LYS A 37 -0.45 -15.91 4.45
CA LYS A 37 -1.67 -16.06 5.26
C LYS A 37 -1.34 -16.06 6.74
N LYS A 38 -0.28 -16.75 7.12
CA LYS A 38 0.21 -16.77 8.50
C LYS A 38 0.68 -15.37 8.89
N THR A 39 1.54 -14.74 8.09
CA THR A 39 2.05 -13.38 8.35
C THR A 39 0.91 -12.38 8.52
N LEU A 40 -0.13 -12.46 7.68
CA LEU A 40 -1.31 -11.59 7.78
C LEU A 40 -2.11 -11.85 9.08
N LYS A 41 -2.22 -13.09 9.53
CA LYS A 41 -2.85 -13.46 10.81
C LYS A 41 -2.03 -12.95 12.00
N ASP A 42 -0.72 -13.14 11.95
CA ASP A 42 0.22 -12.70 12.99
C ASP A 42 0.20 -11.17 13.12
N MET A 43 0.19 -10.45 11.99
CA MET A 43 0.02 -8.99 11.94
C MET A 43 -1.20 -8.52 12.72
N LEU A 44 -2.38 -9.13 12.49
CA LEU A 44 -3.59 -8.77 13.22
C LEU A 44 -3.47 -9.09 14.71
N SER A 45 -2.90 -10.24 15.05
CA SER A 45 -2.71 -10.66 16.44
C SER A 45 -1.84 -9.67 17.21
N TYR A 46 -0.71 -9.27 16.63
CA TYR A 46 0.18 -8.28 17.22
C TYR A 46 -0.48 -6.90 17.33
N ALA A 47 -1.13 -6.42 16.28
CA ALA A 47 -1.79 -5.11 16.31
C ALA A 47 -2.93 -5.06 17.35
N LYS A 48 -3.75 -6.11 17.47
CA LYS A 48 -4.78 -6.20 18.51
C LYS A 48 -4.20 -6.28 19.92
N LYS A 49 -3.11 -7.04 20.10
CA LYS A 49 -2.44 -7.09 21.40
C LYS A 49 -1.89 -5.73 21.80
N ALA A 50 -1.33 -4.98 20.86
CA ALA A 50 -0.88 -3.62 21.09
C ALA A 50 -2.04 -2.69 21.50
N GLU A 51 -3.20 -2.81 20.83
CA GLU A 51 -4.41 -2.04 21.13
C GLU A 51 -5.01 -2.38 22.49
N GLU A 52 -5.00 -3.67 22.91
CA GLU A 52 -5.42 -4.11 24.23
C GLU A 52 -4.56 -3.50 25.35
N LEU A 53 -3.24 -3.41 25.11
CA LEU A 53 -2.28 -2.86 26.07
C LEU A 53 -2.31 -1.33 26.14
N ASP A 54 -2.56 -0.68 25.00
CA ASP A 54 -2.73 0.76 24.88
C ASP A 54 -3.74 1.12 23.79
N SER A 55 -4.96 1.40 24.19
CA SER A 55 -6.06 1.78 23.28
C SER A 55 -5.86 3.13 22.57
N LYS A 56 -4.88 3.93 23.01
CA LYS A 56 -4.51 5.22 22.42
C LYS A 56 -3.27 5.12 21.52
N ASN A 57 -2.75 3.93 21.28
CA ASN A 57 -1.61 3.72 20.39
C ASN A 57 -2.03 3.84 18.91
N PRO A 58 -1.62 4.91 18.17
CA PRO A 58 -2.00 5.09 16.76
C PRO A 58 -1.38 4.03 15.86
N ILE A 59 -0.21 3.46 16.21
CA ILE A 59 0.47 2.43 15.43
C ILE A 59 -0.30 1.11 15.50
N ALA A 60 -0.92 0.81 16.63
CA ALA A 60 -1.79 -0.36 16.78
C ALA A 60 -3.02 -0.24 15.88
N ALA A 61 -3.72 0.89 15.91
CA ALA A 61 -4.86 1.15 15.04
C ALA A 61 -4.47 1.09 13.55
N TYR A 62 -3.33 1.68 13.17
CA TYR A 62 -2.76 1.55 11.84
C TYR A 62 -2.49 0.09 11.45
N GLY A 63 -1.88 -0.71 12.32
CA GLY A 63 -1.60 -2.13 12.05
C GLY A 63 -2.88 -2.93 11.76
N ILE A 64 -3.97 -2.64 12.49
CA ILE A 64 -5.29 -3.25 12.24
C ILE A 64 -5.85 -2.77 10.89
N ALA A 65 -5.75 -1.47 10.58
CA ALA A 65 -6.17 -0.92 9.28
C ALA A 65 -5.44 -1.61 8.13
N ARG A 66 -4.13 -1.77 8.26
CA ARG A 66 -3.28 -2.40 7.25
C ARG A 66 -3.63 -3.87 7.02
N HIS A 67 -3.90 -4.62 8.11
CA HIS A 67 -4.40 -5.99 8.01
C HIS A 67 -5.71 -6.06 7.21
N TYR A 68 -6.68 -5.18 7.51
CA TYR A 68 -7.95 -5.18 6.80
C TYR A 68 -7.78 -4.79 5.33
N PHE A 69 -6.88 -3.85 5.03
CA PHE A 69 -6.56 -3.48 3.67
C PHE A 69 -6.02 -4.68 2.86
N PHE A 70 -5.00 -5.38 3.36
CA PHE A 70 -4.47 -6.59 2.72
C PHE A 70 -5.49 -7.73 2.62
N SER A 71 -6.49 -7.74 3.50
CA SER A 71 -7.61 -8.70 3.46
C SER A 71 -8.72 -8.29 2.47
N GLY A 72 -8.59 -7.16 1.76
CA GLY A 72 -9.61 -6.62 0.86
C GLY A 72 -10.87 -6.09 1.57
N LYS A 73 -10.77 -5.81 2.87
CA LYS A 73 -11.87 -5.31 3.71
C LYS A 73 -11.73 -3.80 3.87
N PHE A 74 -11.97 -3.07 2.78
CA PHE A 74 -11.63 -1.64 2.68
C PHE A 74 -12.43 -0.74 3.63
N GLU A 75 -13.68 -1.06 3.96
CA GLU A 75 -14.47 -0.30 4.94
C GLU A 75 -13.89 -0.42 6.36
N GLN A 76 -13.45 -1.62 6.77
CA GLN A 76 -12.78 -1.79 8.05
C GLN A 76 -11.39 -1.11 8.05
N ALA A 77 -10.66 -1.18 6.93
CA ALA A 77 -9.40 -0.48 6.79
C ALA A 77 -9.58 1.04 6.95
N LYS A 78 -10.60 1.61 6.30
CA LYS A 78 -10.98 3.02 6.44
C LYS A 78 -11.26 3.37 7.91
N PHE A 79 -12.15 2.64 8.59
CA PHE A 79 -12.50 2.89 9.98
C PHE A 79 -11.28 2.95 10.90
N TYR A 80 -10.38 1.96 10.80
CA TYR A 80 -9.19 1.91 11.66
C TYR A 80 -8.12 2.94 11.23
N SER A 81 -8.06 3.33 9.97
CA SER A 81 -7.20 4.44 9.51
C SER A 81 -7.67 5.78 10.08
N GLU A 82 -8.97 6.05 10.04
CA GLU A 82 -9.58 7.24 10.64
C GLU A 82 -9.29 7.29 12.15
N ARG A 83 -9.40 6.14 12.84
CA ARG A 83 -9.04 6.03 14.26
C ARG A 83 -7.55 6.32 14.50
N ALA A 84 -6.64 5.79 13.68
CA ALA A 84 -5.22 6.08 13.80
C ALA A 84 -4.92 7.58 13.61
N ILE A 85 -5.60 8.25 12.67
CA ILE A 85 -5.50 9.69 12.42
C ILE A 85 -6.07 10.50 13.60
N GLN A 86 -7.19 10.07 14.20
CA GLN A 86 -7.74 10.72 15.40
C GLN A 86 -6.77 10.66 16.59
N LEU A 87 -6.05 9.54 16.74
CA LEU A 87 -5.05 9.37 17.80
C LEU A 87 -3.75 10.14 17.50
N ASN A 88 -3.36 10.22 16.24
CA ASN A 88 -2.21 11.00 15.77
C ASN A 88 -2.49 11.64 14.40
N PRO A 89 -2.94 12.90 14.35
CA PRO A 89 -3.21 13.60 13.09
C PRO A 89 -1.98 13.77 12.19
N SER A 90 -0.76 13.69 12.76
CA SER A 90 0.50 13.79 12.04
C SER A 90 1.10 12.44 11.65
N TYR A 91 0.27 11.40 11.49
CA TYR A 91 0.72 10.05 11.11
C TYR A 91 0.54 9.82 9.60
N PRO A 92 1.60 9.98 8.77
CA PRO A 92 1.46 9.94 7.31
C PRO A 92 1.04 8.56 6.78
N ASP A 93 1.52 7.46 7.39
CA ASP A 93 1.13 6.11 6.98
C ASP A 93 -0.39 5.87 7.15
N ALA A 94 -1.00 6.42 8.21
CA ALA A 94 -2.45 6.31 8.43
C ALA A 94 -3.23 7.10 7.37
N GLN A 95 -2.76 8.30 6.99
CA GLN A 95 -3.31 9.06 5.87
C GLN A 95 -3.23 8.26 4.57
N ASN A 96 -2.07 7.64 4.30
CA ASN A 96 -1.87 6.83 3.10
C ASN A 96 -2.85 5.63 3.02
N ILE A 97 -3.03 4.86 4.11
CA ILE A 97 -3.97 3.73 4.12
C ILE A 97 -5.42 4.18 3.96
N LEU A 98 -5.78 5.31 4.54
CA LEU A 98 -7.11 5.89 4.31
C LEU A 98 -7.30 6.24 2.84
N GLY A 99 -6.34 6.93 2.23
CA GLY A 99 -6.34 7.24 0.80
C GLY A 99 -6.47 5.98 -0.07
N GLN A 100 -5.67 4.94 0.20
CA GLN A 100 -5.74 3.67 -0.53
C GLN A 100 -7.11 2.99 -0.38
N SER A 101 -7.70 2.99 0.81
CA SER A 101 -9.03 2.41 1.06
C SER A 101 -10.13 3.15 0.29
N LEU A 102 -10.02 4.48 0.20
CA LEU A 102 -10.94 5.34 -0.55
C LEU A 102 -10.81 5.13 -2.06
N VAL A 103 -9.60 4.89 -2.61
CA VAL A 103 -9.42 4.51 -4.02
C VAL A 103 -10.21 3.23 -4.33
N HIS A 104 -10.13 2.22 -3.49
CA HIS A 104 -10.86 0.97 -3.69
C HIS A 104 -12.38 1.11 -3.56
N SER A 105 -12.86 2.14 -2.87
CA SER A 105 -14.27 2.51 -2.77
C SER A 105 -14.72 3.47 -3.88
N GLY A 106 -13.82 3.86 -4.81
CA GLY A 106 -14.11 4.80 -5.90
C GLY A 106 -14.20 6.27 -5.47
N ASN A 107 -13.83 6.59 -4.23
CA ASN A 107 -13.87 7.97 -3.70
C ASN A 107 -12.54 8.68 -3.96
N PHE A 108 -12.26 8.95 -5.23
CA PHE A 108 -10.95 9.46 -5.68
C PHE A 108 -10.65 10.89 -5.21
N ILE A 109 -11.66 11.78 -5.14
CA ILE A 109 -11.47 13.16 -4.69
C ILE A 109 -11.00 13.21 -3.24
N GLU A 110 -11.60 12.40 -2.37
CA GLU A 110 -11.21 12.38 -0.96
C GLU A 110 -9.88 11.65 -0.78
N SER A 111 -9.64 10.58 -1.55
CA SER A 111 -8.37 9.85 -1.48
C SER A 111 -7.17 10.72 -1.86
N GLU A 112 -7.30 11.60 -2.87
CA GLU A 112 -6.27 12.55 -3.26
C GLU A 112 -5.83 13.43 -2.10
N LYS A 113 -6.80 13.98 -1.33
CA LYS A 113 -6.49 14.84 -0.17
C LYS A 113 -5.65 14.10 0.89
N HIS A 114 -5.97 12.83 1.15
CA HIS A 114 -5.25 12.04 2.11
C HIS A 114 -3.82 11.70 1.65
N PHE A 115 -3.60 11.41 0.37
CA PHE A 115 -2.26 11.21 -0.17
C PHE A 115 -1.42 12.50 -0.14
N LEU A 116 -2.01 13.63 -0.54
CA LEU A 116 -1.34 14.93 -0.45
C LEU A 116 -0.99 15.27 1.00
N LYS A 117 -1.89 14.97 1.95
CA LYS A 117 -1.60 15.16 3.38
C LYS A 117 -0.48 14.26 3.88
N ALA A 118 -0.41 13.01 3.45
CA ALA A 118 0.69 12.10 3.79
C ALA A 118 2.04 12.64 3.29
N ILE A 119 2.10 13.15 2.05
CA ILE A 119 3.30 13.76 1.46
C ILE A 119 3.70 15.03 2.22
N GLU A 120 2.72 15.90 2.55
CA GLU A 120 2.95 17.13 3.32
C GLU A 120 3.55 16.84 4.72
N LEU A 121 3.03 15.81 5.40
CA LEU A 121 3.48 15.45 6.75
C LEU A 121 4.90 14.92 6.80
N ASN A 122 5.37 14.28 5.74
CA ASN A 122 6.73 13.75 5.67
C ASN A 122 7.30 13.79 4.24
N PRO A 123 7.66 14.99 3.74
CA PRO A 123 8.09 15.18 2.35
C PRO A 123 9.45 14.53 2.03
N LEU A 124 10.27 14.28 3.06
CA LEU A 124 11.60 13.69 2.91
C LEU A 124 11.66 12.20 3.25
N ASP A 125 10.50 11.57 3.48
CA ASP A 125 10.44 10.14 3.75
C ASP A 125 10.93 9.34 2.53
N PRO A 126 11.90 8.43 2.70
CA PRO A 126 12.26 7.50 1.64
C PRO A 126 11.06 6.69 1.11
N ASN A 127 10.03 6.54 1.94
CA ASN A 127 8.78 5.83 1.58
C ASN A 127 7.70 6.76 1.01
N ALA A 128 7.96 8.07 0.85
CA ALA A 128 6.99 9.01 0.24
C ALA A 128 6.55 8.57 -1.16
N ILE A 129 7.35 7.73 -1.82
CA ILE A 129 7.00 7.08 -3.08
C ILE A 129 5.71 6.26 -2.98
N LEU A 130 5.43 5.62 -1.83
CA LEU A 130 4.20 4.86 -1.61
C LEU A 130 2.96 5.76 -1.55
N TYR A 131 3.14 7.02 -1.14
CA TYR A 131 2.07 8.01 -1.12
C TYR A 131 1.80 8.53 -2.54
N LYS A 132 2.86 8.71 -3.35
CA LYS A 132 2.77 9.10 -4.76
C LYS A 132 2.20 7.99 -5.63
N ASP A 133 2.53 6.73 -5.33
CA ASP A 133 1.90 5.56 -5.95
C ASP A 133 0.38 5.54 -5.68
N GLY A 134 -0.02 5.77 -4.43
CA GLY A 134 -1.45 5.93 -4.10
C GLY A 134 -2.11 7.09 -4.85
N LEU A 135 -1.45 8.25 -4.90
CA LEU A 135 -1.93 9.43 -5.60
C LEU A 135 -2.08 9.17 -7.12
N TYR A 136 -1.17 8.40 -7.73
CA TYR A 136 -1.31 7.96 -9.12
C TYR A 136 -2.67 7.29 -9.36
N PHE A 137 -3.08 6.35 -8.49
CA PHE A 137 -4.37 5.68 -8.65
C PHE A 137 -5.56 6.61 -8.45
N ALA A 138 -5.46 7.60 -7.55
CA ALA A 138 -6.47 8.62 -7.39
C ALA A 138 -6.62 9.47 -8.66
N GLN A 139 -5.50 9.93 -9.24
CA GLN A 139 -5.49 10.73 -10.47
C GLN A 139 -6.01 9.95 -11.67
N MET A 140 -5.67 8.66 -11.79
CA MET A 140 -6.24 7.77 -12.81
C MET A 140 -7.77 7.68 -12.68
N GLY A 141 -8.27 7.53 -11.45
CA GLY A 141 -9.72 7.47 -11.19
C GLY A 141 -10.46 8.79 -11.45
N LEU A 142 -9.76 9.92 -11.31
CA LEU A 142 -10.29 11.26 -11.63
C LEU A 142 -10.22 11.60 -13.13
N GLY A 143 -9.54 10.78 -13.94
CA GLY A 143 -9.29 11.07 -15.35
C GLY A 143 -8.15 12.09 -15.59
N ASN A 144 -7.38 12.42 -14.57
CA ASN A 144 -6.26 13.37 -14.65
C ASN A 144 -4.99 12.66 -15.13
N TYR A 145 -5.04 12.11 -16.35
CA TYR A 145 -4.02 11.19 -16.85
C TYR A 145 -2.64 11.82 -17.02
N GLU A 146 -2.54 13.10 -17.37
CA GLU A 146 -1.25 13.80 -17.46
C GLU A 146 -0.58 13.89 -16.06
N THR A 147 -1.35 14.22 -15.03
CA THR A 147 -0.84 14.25 -13.66
C THR A 147 -0.41 12.85 -13.20
N ALA A 148 -1.21 11.82 -13.51
CA ALA A 148 -0.87 10.44 -13.23
C ALA A 148 0.43 10.01 -13.95
N TYR A 149 0.62 10.44 -15.21
CA TYR A 149 1.84 10.17 -15.96
C TYR A 149 3.08 10.79 -15.29
N LEU A 150 2.99 12.04 -14.86
CA LEU A 150 4.11 12.71 -14.16
C LEU A 150 4.47 12.01 -12.84
N LEU A 151 3.46 11.62 -12.06
CA LEU A 151 3.66 10.88 -10.82
C LEU A 151 4.36 9.53 -11.04
N ILE A 152 3.98 8.78 -12.07
CA ILE A 152 4.58 7.48 -12.33
C ILE A 152 6.00 7.60 -12.89
N GLU A 153 6.31 8.64 -13.68
CA GLU A 153 7.68 8.93 -14.11
C GLU A 153 8.59 9.26 -12.92
N GLU A 154 8.08 10.01 -11.95
CA GLU A 154 8.80 10.27 -10.70
C GLU A 154 9.04 8.98 -9.92
N CYS A 155 8.04 8.11 -9.80
CA CYS A 155 8.18 6.80 -9.16
C CYS A 155 9.25 5.94 -9.85
N ILE A 156 9.29 5.91 -11.18
CA ILE A 156 10.29 5.18 -11.96
C ILE A 156 11.69 5.74 -11.74
N SER A 157 11.83 7.08 -11.68
CA SER A 157 13.12 7.73 -11.47
C SER A 157 13.75 7.38 -10.13
N GLN A 158 12.93 7.28 -9.08
CA GLN A 158 13.39 6.97 -7.72
C GLN A 158 13.59 5.46 -7.50
N PHE A 159 12.76 4.62 -8.14
CA PHE A 159 12.76 3.16 -7.98
C PHE A 159 12.84 2.44 -9.35
N SER A 160 13.91 2.67 -10.09
CA SER A 160 14.14 2.08 -11.41
C SER A 160 14.06 0.55 -11.46
N LYS A 161 14.34 -0.13 -10.34
CA LYS A 161 14.24 -1.60 -10.21
C LYS A 161 12.80 -2.10 -9.98
N ALA A 162 11.87 -1.25 -9.60
CA ALA A 162 10.47 -1.63 -9.39
C ALA A 162 9.72 -1.75 -10.74
N GLY A 163 9.94 -2.86 -11.40
CA GLY A 163 9.43 -3.11 -12.75
C GLY A 163 7.91 -2.94 -12.93
N PHE A 164 7.11 -3.03 -11.85
CA PHE A 164 5.66 -2.84 -11.92
C PHE A 164 5.25 -1.41 -12.31
N TYR A 165 6.04 -0.38 -11.98
CA TYR A 165 5.78 0.99 -12.41
C TYR A 165 5.81 1.17 -13.93
N LYS A 166 6.61 0.36 -14.65
CA LYS A 166 6.59 0.36 -16.13
C LYS A 166 5.24 -0.11 -16.68
N GLY A 167 4.57 -1.04 -15.99
CA GLY A 167 3.21 -1.44 -16.32
C GLY A 167 2.19 -0.31 -16.11
N PHE A 168 2.31 0.43 -15.00
CA PHE A 168 1.46 1.60 -14.73
C PHE A 168 1.70 2.73 -15.73
N ARG A 169 2.97 2.96 -16.14
CA ARG A 169 3.31 3.89 -17.22
C ARG A 169 2.63 3.49 -18.54
N ALA A 170 2.70 2.21 -18.91
CA ALA A 170 2.06 1.74 -20.13
C ALA A 170 0.53 1.96 -20.10
N ALA A 171 -0.11 1.74 -18.94
CA ALA A 171 -1.53 1.95 -18.78
C ALA A 171 -1.92 3.43 -18.96
N VAL A 172 -1.25 4.35 -18.28
CA VAL A 172 -1.57 5.78 -18.35
C VAL A 172 -1.30 6.36 -19.74
N LEU A 173 -0.22 5.92 -20.41
CA LEU A 173 0.07 6.31 -21.80
C LEU A 173 -1.03 5.86 -22.78
N GLY A 174 -1.64 4.70 -22.54
CA GLY A 174 -2.80 4.23 -23.29
C GLY A 174 -4.03 5.13 -23.10
N TYR A 175 -4.26 5.65 -21.89
CA TYR A 175 -5.34 6.63 -21.63
C TYR A 175 -5.07 8.03 -22.21
N LEU A 176 -3.80 8.33 -22.52
CA LEU A 176 -3.36 9.58 -23.16
C LEU A 176 -3.29 9.47 -24.69
N ASP A 177 -3.76 8.35 -25.29
CA ASP A 177 -3.68 8.07 -26.72
C ASP A 177 -2.23 8.10 -27.29
N ARG A 178 -1.22 7.91 -26.41
CA ARG A 178 0.21 7.85 -26.77
C ARG A 178 0.61 6.41 -27.08
N ASP A 179 -0.04 5.82 -28.07
CA ASP A 179 0.00 4.39 -28.41
C ASP A 179 1.40 3.80 -28.59
N THR A 180 2.28 4.53 -29.30
CA THR A 180 3.64 4.05 -29.55
C THR A 180 4.44 3.94 -28.27
N GLU A 181 4.33 4.94 -27.39
CA GLU A 181 5.01 4.97 -26.11
C GLU A 181 4.41 3.95 -25.13
N ALA A 182 3.08 3.78 -25.15
CA ALA A 182 2.39 2.76 -24.36
C ALA A 182 2.86 1.35 -24.73
N LYS A 183 2.99 1.05 -26.04
CA LYS A 183 3.52 -0.24 -26.53
C LYS A 183 4.97 -0.47 -26.10
N ASN A 184 5.82 0.56 -26.19
CA ASN A 184 7.21 0.47 -25.76
C ASN A 184 7.31 0.21 -24.24
N ALA A 185 6.57 0.96 -23.42
CA ALA A 185 6.52 0.78 -21.97
C ALA A 185 5.98 -0.61 -21.58
N LEU A 186 4.96 -1.10 -22.29
CA LEU A 186 4.44 -2.45 -22.09
C LEU A 186 5.48 -3.53 -22.42
N ASN A 187 6.21 -3.38 -23.53
CA ASN A 187 7.27 -4.31 -23.91
C ASN A 187 8.40 -4.33 -22.87
N GLU A 188 8.80 -3.17 -22.36
CA GLU A 188 9.76 -3.09 -21.24
C GLU A 188 9.24 -3.83 -19.98
N TYR A 189 7.98 -3.63 -19.63
CA TYR A 189 7.37 -4.32 -18.50
C TYR A 189 7.36 -5.84 -18.69
N LEU A 190 6.95 -6.31 -19.86
CA LEU A 190 6.87 -7.74 -20.19
C LEU A 190 8.25 -8.39 -20.27
N SER A 191 9.29 -7.67 -20.70
CA SER A 191 10.68 -8.18 -20.73
C SER A 191 11.20 -8.51 -19.33
N LEU A 192 10.74 -7.78 -18.30
CA LEU A 192 11.08 -8.05 -16.90
C LEU A 192 10.25 -9.20 -16.29
N ARG A 193 9.24 -9.69 -16.99
CA ARG A 193 8.30 -10.71 -16.53
C ARG A 193 8.00 -11.74 -17.61
N PRO A 194 8.99 -12.57 -18.00
CA PRO A 194 8.86 -13.50 -19.11
C PRO A 194 7.72 -14.53 -18.95
N ASN A 195 7.22 -14.72 -17.72
CA ASN A 195 6.11 -15.62 -17.41
C ASN A 195 4.73 -14.95 -17.58
N LEU A 196 4.67 -13.65 -17.91
CA LEU A 196 3.43 -12.91 -18.18
C LEU A 196 3.24 -12.77 -19.68
N LYS A 197 2.57 -13.74 -20.31
CA LYS A 197 2.28 -13.72 -21.74
C LYS A 197 0.82 -13.45 -22.07
N THR A 198 -0.07 -13.72 -21.12
CA THR A 198 -1.51 -13.62 -21.33
C THR A 198 -2.22 -12.93 -20.17
N LYS A 199 -3.47 -12.50 -20.38
CA LYS A 199 -4.35 -11.97 -19.32
C LYS A 199 -4.56 -13.02 -18.21
N GLU A 200 -4.58 -14.29 -18.57
CA GLU A 200 -4.71 -15.42 -17.65
C GLU A 200 -3.48 -15.58 -16.77
N ASP A 201 -2.28 -15.37 -17.30
CA ASP A 201 -1.03 -15.36 -16.51
C ASP A 201 -1.05 -14.25 -15.47
N TYR A 202 -1.52 -13.05 -15.84
CA TYR A 202 -1.69 -11.93 -14.93
C TYR A 202 -2.71 -12.23 -13.83
N LYS A 203 -3.87 -12.77 -14.20
CA LYS A 203 -4.89 -13.22 -13.23
C LYS A 203 -4.34 -14.26 -12.26
N ARG A 204 -3.56 -15.24 -12.74
CA ARG A 204 -2.95 -16.26 -11.89
C ARG A 204 -1.98 -15.67 -10.87
N ILE A 205 -1.23 -14.64 -11.25
CA ILE A 205 -0.35 -13.90 -10.31
C ILE A 205 -1.18 -13.17 -9.27
N LEU A 206 -2.19 -12.41 -9.67
CA LEU A 206 -3.10 -11.73 -8.75
C LEU A 206 -3.77 -12.72 -7.79
N GLU A 207 -4.15 -13.90 -8.29
CA GLU A 207 -4.72 -14.97 -7.49
C GLU A 207 -3.74 -15.52 -6.45
N LYS A 208 -2.49 -15.75 -6.84
CA LYS A 208 -1.44 -16.24 -5.95
C LYS A 208 -1.18 -15.28 -4.78
N TYR A 209 -1.28 -13.97 -5.01
CA TYR A 209 -1.04 -12.95 -3.99
C TYR A 209 -2.33 -12.47 -3.29
N SER A 210 -3.43 -13.22 -3.39
CA SER A 210 -4.73 -12.92 -2.74
C SER A 210 -5.34 -11.56 -3.10
N LEU A 211 -4.93 -10.96 -4.20
CA LEU A 211 -5.57 -9.77 -4.76
C LEU A 211 -6.87 -10.15 -5.52
N LYS A 212 -7.48 -11.26 -5.10
CA LYS A 212 -8.75 -11.74 -5.60
C LYS A 212 -9.87 -10.90 -5.02
N LYS A 213 -10.44 -9.98 -5.75
CA LYS A 213 -11.91 -9.91 -5.83
C LYS A 213 -12.51 -8.85 -6.74
N ASN A 214 -11.86 -7.91 -7.36
CA ASN A 214 -12.59 -6.87 -8.12
C ASN A 214 -11.97 -6.50 -9.48
N ILE A 215 -11.47 -7.47 -10.26
CA ILE A 215 -11.26 -7.23 -11.68
C ILE A 215 -12.37 -7.97 -12.43
N LYS A 216 -13.49 -7.26 -12.65
CA LYS A 216 -14.47 -7.62 -13.66
C LYS A 216 -13.97 -7.20 -15.03
#